data_332e9d6d92a55782217e89f6a3ee704a
#
_entry.id   332e9d6d92a55782217e89f6a3ee704a
#
_cell.length_a   1.000
_cell.length_b   1.000
_cell.length_c   1.000
_cell.angle_alpha   90.00
_cell.angle_beta   90.00
_cell.angle_gamma   90.00
#
_symmetry.space_group_name_H-M   'P 1'
#
loop_
_entity.id
_entity.type
_entity.pdbx_description
1 polymer ?
#
loop_
_entity_poly.entity_id
_entity_poly.type
_entity_poly.pdbx_seq_one_letter_code
_entity_poly.pdbx_strand_id
1 'polypeptide(L)'
;DVYKRQLQASAGARKYAGELFLEHLIRAAVESYPDIPVAMHLDHGRSKASCVSAMRHGFTSVMMDGSLMPDGKTVSTYEYNVETTRCIVETAHCIGVSVEGELGCIGSLETLTSEKEDGQGAEGTLTREQLLTDPDQAVDFVRETQLDALAIAIGTSHGAYKFTREPTGEILSIDRVKEIHARLPNTHLVMHGSSSVPQEFLAEIRKFGGEMRETYGVPVKEIQTAIKHGVRKVNVDTDIRLAMTAAIRRFIFENPSEFDPRAFMKAARKAEK
;
A
#
# COMPACT_ATOMS: atom_id res chain seq x y z
N ASP A 1 -9.42 -18.92 -9.51
CA ASP A 1 -8.03 -18.96 -9.05
C ASP A 1 -7.96 -18.57 -7.58
N VAL A 2 -7.37 -19.45 -6.77
CA VAL A 2 -7.15 -19.17 -5.35
C VAL A 2 -5.83 -18.43 -5.22
N TYR A 3 -5.88 -17.10 -5.14
CA TYR A 3 -4.70 -16.29 -4.85
C TYR A 3 -4.57 -16.08 -3.34
N LYS A 4 -3.34 -16.06 -2.86
CA LYS A 4 -3.05 -15.62 -1.50
C LYS A 4 -3.48 -14.16 -1.36
N ARG A 5 -4.12 -13.83 -0.26
CA ARG A 5 -4.57 -12.47 0.04
C ARG A 5 -3.87 -11.94 1.28
N GLN A 6 -3.60 -10.66 1.29
CA GLN A 6 -3.19 -9.95 2.47
C GLN A 6 -4.21 -8.85 2.76
N LEU A 7 -4.85 -8.93 3.93
CA LEU A 7 -5.74 -7.88 4.41
C LEU A 7 -4.89 -6.90 5.22
N GLN A 8 -4.77 -5.69 4.70
CA GLN A 8 -3.89 -4.67 5.26
C GLN A 8 -4.67 -3.66 6.10
N ALA A 9 -4.08 -3.24 7.19
CA ALA A 9 -4.62 -2.22 8.07
C ALA A 9 -3.52 -1.22 8.42
N SER A 10 -3.63 -0.01 7.87
CA SER A 10 -2.78 1.11 8.24
C SER A 10 -3.09 1.62 9.67
N ALA A 11 -2.25 2.50 10.18
CA ALA A 11 -2.51 3.18 11.45
C ALA A 11 -3.84 3.96 11.42
N GLY A 12 -4.19 4.56 10.26
CA GLY A 12 -5.45 5.26 10.05
C GLY A 12 -6.65 4.33 10.08
N ALA A 13 -6.57 3.19 9.38
CA ALA A 13 -7.62 2.18 9.38
C ALA A 13 -7.87 1.62 10.80
N ARG A 14 -6.81 1.32 11.53
CA ARG A 14 -6.88 0.82 12.92
C ARG A 14 -7.50 1.85 13.86
N LYS A 15 -7.15 3.13 13.71
CA LYS A 15 -7.74 4.23 14.49
C LYS A 15 -9.22 4.44 14.16
N TYR A 16 -9.58 4.34 12.88
CA TYR A 16 -10.96 4.53 12.41
C TYR A 16 -11.90 3.40 12.87
N ALA A 17 -11.52 2.16 12.62
CA ALA A 17 -12.34 1.00 12.93
C ALA A 17 -12.29 0.58 14.42
N GLY A 18 -11.21 0.93 15.12
CA GLY A 18 -10.87 0.36 16.42
C GLY A 18 -10.12 -0.96 16.29
N GLU A 19 -9.00 -1.09 16.98
CA GLU A 19 -8.08 -2.24 16.82
C GLU A 19 -8.76 -3.59 17.04
N LEU A 20 -9.52 -3.73 18.12
CA LEU A 20 -10.25 -4.98 18.46
C LEU A 20 -11.33 -5.31 17.41
N PHE A 21 -12.10 -4.31 16.98
CA PHE A 21 -13.12 -4.55 15.95
C PHE A 21 -12.51 -5.01 14.65
N LEU A 22 -11.41 -4.37 14.21
CA LEU A 22 -10.73 -4.72 12.97
C LEU A 22 -10.12 -6.13 13.05
N GLU A 23 -9.47 -6.47 14.18
CA GLU A 23 -8.97 -7.83 14.43
C GLU A 23 -10.08 -8.87 14.28
N HIS A 24 -11.20 -8.68 14.97
CA HIS A 24 -12.30 -9.66 14.92
C HIS A 24 -12.99 -9.71 13.56
N LEU A 25 -13.10 -8.58 12.84
CA LEU A 25 -13.63 -8.57 11.47
C LEU A 25 -12.74 -9.38 10.51
N ILE A 26 -11.42 -9.20 10.59
CA ILE A 26 -10.48 -9.96 9.75
C ILE A 26 -10.51 -11.44 10.12
N ARG A 27 -10.49 -11.78 11.41
CA ARG A 27 -10.60 -13.16 11.88
C ARG A 27 -11.90 -13.81 11.41
N ALA A 28 -13.03 -13.13 11.53
CA ALA A 28 -14.32 -13.63 11.03
C ALA A 28 -14.30 -13.87 9.52
N ALA A 29 -13.64 -13.00 8.75
CA ALA A 29 -13.46 -13.19 7.31
C ALA A 29 -12.62 -14.43 7.01
N VAL A 30 -11.50 -14.61 7.71
CA VAL A 30 -10.62 -15.80 7.56
C VAL A 30 -11.38 -17.08 7.90
N GLU A 31 -12.12 -17.11 8.99
CA GLU A 31 -12.91 -18.27 9.41
C GLU A 31 -14.08 -18.58 8.44
N SER A 32 -14.67 -17.53 7.85
CA SER A 32 -15.77 -17.69 6.89
C SER A 32 -15.31 -18.19 5.52
N TYR A 33 -14.03 -18.03 5.19
CA TYR A 33 -13.43 -18.40 3.91
C TYR A 33 -12.14 -19.21 4.10
N PRO A 34 -12.22 -20.41 4.71
CA PRO A 34 -11.03 -21.17 5.12
C PRO A 34 -10.16 -21.64 3.94
N ASP A 35 -10.72 -21.72 2.74
CA ASP A 35 -10.00 -22.12 1.54
C ASP A 35 -9.14 -20.99 0.93
N ILE A 36 -9.25 -19.77 1.45
CA ILE A 36 -8.47 -18.62 1.00
C ILE A 36 -7.35 -18.37 2.00
N PRO A 37 -6.06 -18.59 1.62
CA PRO A 37 -4.95 -18.22 2.46
C PRO A 37 -4.88 -16.70 2.65
N VAL A 38 -5.04 -16.23 3.89
CA VAL A 38 -5.05 -14.79 4.23
C VAL A 38 -3.98 -14.49 5.26
N ALA A 39 -3.18 -13.44 5.01
CA ALA A 39 -2.33 -12.82 6.02
C ALA A 39 -2.98 -11.53 6.52
N MET A 40 -2.91 -11.29 7.82
CA MET A 40 -3.31 -10.02 8.44
C MET A 40 -2.07 -9.16 8.61
N HIS A 41 -2.02 -8.00 7.95
CA HIS A 41 -0.82 -7.18 7.81
C HIS A 41 -1.00 -5.77 8.35
N LEU A 42 -0.05 -5.31 9.17
CA LEU A 42 0.09 -3.89 9.49
C LEU A 42 0.80 -3.18 8.33
N ASP A 43 0.12 -2.23 7.73
CA ASP A 43 0.66 -1.37 6.68
C ASP A 43 1.25 -0.09 7.28
N HIS A 44 2.44 0.31 6.83
CA HIS A 44 3.18 1.49 7.28
C HIS A 44 3.25 1.70 8.81
N GLY A 45 3.82 0.74 9.53
CA GLY A 45 4.13 0.89 10.96
C GLY A 45 5.23 1.93 11.16
N ARG A 46 4.93 3.00 11.92
CA ARG A 46 5.83 4.16 12.13
C ARG A 46 6.79 4.00 13.30
N SER A 47 6.62 2.97 14.09
CA SER A 47 7.39 2.80 15.32
C SER A 47 7.36 1.36 15.80
N LYS A 48 8.32 1.00 16.64
CA LYS A 48 8.30 -0.29 17.35
C LYS A 48 6.99 -0.51 18.08
N ALA A 49 6.44 0.51 18.73
CA ALA A 49 5.20 0.40 19.48
C ALA A 49 4.00 0.03 18.58
N SER A 50 3.91 0.62 17.37
CA SER A 50 2.83 0.30 16.42
C SER A 50 2.93 -1.14 15.89
N CYS A 51 4.14 -1.61 15.58
CA CYS A 51 4.37 -2.98 15.14
C CYS A 51 4.08 -4.01 16.26
N VAL A 52 4.56 -3.74 17.48
CA VAL A 52 4.29 -4.60 18.64
C VAL A 52 2.79 -4.62 18.99
N SER A 53 2.11 -3.47 18.90
CA SER A 53 0.65 -3.42 19.10
C SER A 53 -0.06 -4.30 18.06
N ALA A 54 0.29 -4.21 16.79
CA ALA A 54 -0.30 -5.05 15.76
C ALA A 54 -0.07 -6.56 16.02
N MET A 55 1.17 -6.94 16.35
CA MET A 55 1.50 -8.34 16.69
C MET A 55 0.69 -8.87 17.87
N ARG A 56 0.44 -8.04 18.90
CA ARG A 56 -0.41 -8.40 20.06
C ARG A 56 -1.88 -8.60 19.67
N HIS A 57 -2.35 -7.95 18.60
CA HIS A 57 -3.67 -8.13 18.01
C HIS A 57 -3.72 -9.24 16.96
N GLY A 58 -2.70 -10.11 16.91
CA GLY A 58 -2.68 -11.28 16.05
C GLY A 58 -2.36 -11.02 14.59
N PHE A 59 -1.77 -9.86 14.27
CA PHE A 59 -1.23 -9.61 12.94
C PHE A 59 -0.11 -10.59 12.64
N THR A 60 -0.21 -11.29 11.51
CA THR A 60 0.75 -12.32 11.08
C THR A 60 1.88 -11.75 10.23
N SER A 61 1.78 -10.48 9.89
CA SER A 61 2.80 -9.73 9.15
C SER A 61 2.73 -8.26 9.56
N VAL A 62 3.87 -7.60 9.63
CA VAL A 62 3.96 -6.16 9.92
C VAL A 62 4.96 -5.50 8.98
N MET A 63 4.65 -4.28 8.56
CA MET A 63 5.61 -3.42 7.89
C MET A 63 6.21 -2.43 8.89
N MET A 64 7.54 -2.36 8.96
CA MET A 64 8.25 -1.26 9.59
C MET A 64 8.69 -0.28 8.51
N ASP A 65 7.99 0.83 8.44
CA ASP A 65 8.35 1.91 7.52
C ASP A 65 9.34 2.84 8.21
N GLY A 66 10.61 2.53 8.03
CA GLY A 66 11.72 3.35 8.50
C GLY A 66 12.23 4.34 7.45
N SER A 67 11.60 4.46 6.28
CA SER A 67 11.93 5.44 5.24
C SER A 67 11.67 6.88 5.68
N LEU A 68 10.70 7.04 6.60
CA LEU A 68 10.36 8.30 7.24
C LEU A 68 10.64 8.25 8.75
N MET A 69 10.89 9.41 9.33
CA MET A 69 10.95 9.57 10.78
C MET A 69 9.56 9.32 11.42
N PRO A 70 9.46 9.14 12.76
CA PRO A 70 8.18 8.88 13.43
C PRO A 70 7.10 9.96 13.24
N ASP A 71 7.46 11.15 12.76
CA ASP A 71 6.52 12.21 12.39
C ASP A 71 5.72 11.87 11.12
N GLY A 72 6.16 10.84 10.35
CA GLY A 72 5.56 10.41 9.10
C GLY A 72 5.75 11.39 7.93
N LYS A 73 6.72 12.28 8.00
CA LYS A 73 6.92 13.39 7.07
C LYS A 73 8.38 13.63 6.68
N THR A 74 9.28 13.55 7.65
CA THR A 74 10.71 13.79 7.45
C THR A 74 11.36 12.53 6.91
N VAL A 75 12.05 12.63 5.77
CA VAL A 75 12.85 11.51 5.23
C VAL A 75 13.91 11.12 6.25
N SER A 76 14.01 9.84 6.56
CA SER A 76 14.98 9.32 7.53
C SER A 76 16.38 9.13 6.93
N THR A 77 17.34 8.77 7.77
CA THR A 77 18.63 8.28 7.30
C THR A 77 18.58 6.77 7.04
N TYR A 78 19.49 6.29 6.20
CA TYR A 78 19.63 4.86 5.94
C TYR A 78 19.89 4.05 7.22
N GLU A 79 20.76 4.55 8.09
CA GLU A 79 21.13 3.92 9.36
C GLU A 79 19.93 3.81 10.30
N TYR A 80 19.12 4.86 10.39
CA TYR A 80 17.88 4.84 11.18
C TYR A 80 16.93 3.77 10.65
N ASN A 81 16.75 3.69 9.33
CA ASN A 81 15.88 2.71 8.69
C ASN A 81 16.37 1.27 8.96
N VAL A 82 17.67 1.01 8.80
CA VAL A 82 18.28 -0.30 9.12
C VAL A 82 18.07 -0.67 10.58
N GLU A 83 18.35 0.25 11.52
CA GLU A 83 18.26 -0.02 12.95
C GLU A 83 16.83 -0.34 13.39
N THR A 84 15.87 0.49 12.96
CA THR A 84 14.46 0.31 13.33
C THR A 84 13.86 -0.95 12.71
N THR A 85 14.14 -1.21 11.44
CA THR A 85 13.65 -2.42 10.74
C THR A 85 14.24 -3.68 11.35
N ARG A 86 15.55 -3.74 11.59
CA ARG A 86 16.21 -4.89 12.24
C ARG A 86 15.62 -5.18 13.61
N CYS A 87 15.40 -4.14 14.43
CA CYS A 87 14.78 -4.31 15.76
C CYS A 87 13.39 -4.95 15.69
N ILE A 88 12.59 -4.61 14.65
CA ILE A 88 11.29 -5.23 14.46
C ILE A 88 11.42 -6.65 13.94
N VAL A 89 12.32 -6.92 13.01
CA VAL A 89 12.59 -8.28 12.50
C VAL A 89 12.96 -9.22 13.66
N GLU A 90 13.92 -8.84 14.49
CA GLU A 90 14.32 -9.64 15.66
C GLU A 90 13.13 -9.93 16.59
N THR A 91 12.27 -8.94 16.81
CA THR A 91 11.09 -9.11 17.67
C THR A 91 10.03 -10.01 17.03
N ALA A 92 9.73 -9.77 15.77
CA ALA A 92 8.66 -10.45 15.03
C ALA A 92 9.00 -11.91 14.73
N HIS A 93 10.23 -12.20 14.33
CA HIS A 93 10.67 -13.55 14.02
C HIS A 93 10.66 -14.46 15.25
N CYS A 94 10.86 -13.94 16.46
CA CYS A 94 10.73 -14.73 17.72
C CYS A 94 9.34 -15.35 17.89
N ILE A 95 8.30 -14.77 17.27
CA ILE A 95 6.91 -15.21 17.38
C ILE A 95 6.31 -15.65 16.03
N GLY A 96 7.15 -15.82 15.00
CA GLY A 96 6.73 -16.31 13.68
C GLY A 96 5.95 -15.29 12.85
N VAL A 97 6.13 -13.98 13.09
CA VAL A 97 5.51 -12.89 12.33
C VAL A 97 6.50 -12.40 11.26
N SER A 98 6.04 -12.28 10.02
CA SER A 98 6.83 -11.78 8.90
C SER A 98 6.97 -10.26 8.93
N VAL A 99 8.09 -9.76 8.42
CA VAL A 99 8.38 -8.32 8.39
C VAL A 99 8.63 -7.84 6.98
N GLU A 100 7.95 -6.75 6.62
CA GLU A 100 8.20 -5.92 5.46
C GLU A 100 8.94 -4.66 5.90
N GLY A 101 9.92 -4.23 5.12
CA GLY A 101 10.58 -2.93 5.28
C GLY A 101 10.46 -2.12 4.00
N GLU A 102 10.75 -0.81 4.06
CA GLU A 102 10.74 0.08 2.92
C GLU A 102 12.12 0.71 2.70
N LEU A 103 12.55 0.80 1.45
CA LEU A 103 13.76 1.51 1.06
C LEU A 103 13.51 2.42 -0.12
N GLY A 104 13.88 3.69 0.04
CA GLY A 104 13.46 4.80 -0.81
C GLY A 104 12.13 5.40 -0.32
N CYS A 105 11.72 6.52 -0.90
CA CYS A 105 10.46 7.17 -0.57
C CYS A 105 9.42 6.90 -1.66
N ILE A 106 8.24 6.47 -1.26
CA ILE A 106 7.12 6.30 -2.19
C ILE A 106 6.66 7.68 -2.66
N GLY A 107 6.82 7.96 -3.93
CA GLY A 107 6.44 9.23 -4.54
C GLY A 107 6.57 9.21 -6.06
N SER A 108 5.91 10.18 -6.70
CA SER A 108 5.83 10.26 -8.15
C SER A 108 7.11 10.84 -8.77
N LEU A 109 7.65 10.16 -9.75
CA LEU A 109 8.76 10.67 -10.58
C LEU A 109 8.35 11.83 -11.49
N GLU A 110 7.04 12.02 -11.73
CA GLU A 110 6.53 13.14 -12.52
C GLU A 110 6.51 14.43 -11.70
N THR A 111 5.94 14.38 -10.50
CA THR A 111 5.76 15.57 -9.65
C THR A 111 6.88 15.78 -8.66
N LEU A 112 7.75 14.79 -8.45
CA LEU A 112 8.80 14.75 -7.43
C LEU A 112 8.25 14.98 -6.01
N THR A 113 7.02 14.52 -5.76
CA THR A 113 6.34 14.64 -4.48
C THR A 113 5.73 13.31 -4.05
N SER A 114 5.51 13.17 -2.75
CA SER A 114 4.75 12.07 -2.16
C SER A 114 3.35 12.56 -1.78
N GLU A 115 2.32 11.81 -2.17
CA GLU A 115 0.97 12.02 -1.65
C GLU A 115 0.85 11.41 -0.26
N LYS A 116 0.09 12.08 0.60
CA LYS A 116 -0.13 11.59 1.96
C LYS A 116 -1.23 10.55 1.99
N GLU A 117 -0.94 9.41 2.60
CA GLU A 117 -1.91 8.40 2.97
C GLU A 117 -1.91 8.23 4.49
N ASP A 118 -3.08 8.33 5.12
CA ASP A 118 -3.25 8.30 6.58
C ASP A 118 -2.32 9.28 7.34
N GLY A 119 -1.98 10.40 6.71
CA GLY A 119 -1.08 11.42 7.26
C GLY A 119 0.40 11.05 7.17
N GLN A 120 0.76 10.04 6.39
CA GLN A 120 2.14 9.69 6.02
C GLN A 120 2.44 10.08 4.58
N GLY A 121 3.62 10.57 4.37
CA GLY A 121 4.17 10.96 3.08
C GLY A 121 5.23 12.04 3.26
N ALA A 122 6.38 11.86 2.62
CA ALA A 122 7.49 12.80 2.70
C ALA A 122 7.03 14.20 2.30
N GLU A 123 7.37 15.21 3.09
CA GLU A 123 7.04 16.60 2.80
C GLU A 123 8.13 17.25 1.93
N GLY A 124 7.69 18.09 1.00
CA GLY A 124 8.56 18.85 0.10
C GLY A 124 8.81 18.16 -1.24
N THR A 125 9.79 18.70 -1.97
CA THR A 125 10.25 18.13 -3.24
C THR A 125 11.35 17.11 -2.95
N LEU A 126 11.17 15.90 -3.48
CA LEU A 126 12.11 14.80 -3.33
C LEU A 126 13.07 14.75 -4.53
N THR A 127 14.27 14.24 -4.30
CA THR A 127 15.20 13.98 -5.41
C THR A 127 14.82 12.67 -6.10
N ARG A 128 15.28 12.49 -7.33
CA ARG A 128 15.04 11.25 -8.09
C ARG A 128 15.65 10.04 -7.38
N GLU A 129 16.81 10.23 -6.73
CA GLU A 129 17.48 9.18 -5.95
C GLU A 129 16.68 8.78 -4.72
N GLN A 130 15.96 9.70 -4.09
CA GLN A 130 15.07 9.38 -2.97
C GLN A 130 13.81 8.62 -3.44
N LEU A 131 13.36 8.85 -4.66
CA LEU A 131 12.18 8.22 -5.28
C LEU A 131 12.47 6.88 -5.96
N LEU A 132 13.72 6.44 -5.97
CA LEU A 132 14.15 5.17 -6.57
C LEU A 132 15.04 4.41 -5.60
N THR A 133 14.65 3.20 -5.26
CA THR A 133 15.47 2.31 -4.42
C THR A 133 16.80 1.99 -5.12
N ASP A 134 17.90 2.26 -4.44
CA ASP A 134 19.23 1.90 -4.93
C ASP A 134 19.49 0.40 -4.77
N PRO A 135 19.93 -0.34 -5.80
CA PRO A 135 20.12 -1.79 -5.73
C PRO A 135 21.24 -2.24 -4.80
N ASP A 136 22.32 -1.47 -4.65
CA ASP A 136 23.38 -1.79 -3.73
C ASP A 136 22.91 -1.62 -2.28
N GLN A 137 22.21 -0.51 -2.00
CA GLN A 137 21.57 -0.30 -0.70
C GLN A 137 20.52 -1.37 -0.40
N ALA A 138 19.74 -1.83 -1.40
CA ALA A 138 18.76 -2.89 -1.21
C ALA A 138 19.40 -4.20 -0.74
N VAL A 139 20.52 -4.59 -1.34
CA VAL A 139 21.29 -5.79 -0.92
C VAL A 139 21.79 -5.64 0.51
N ASP A 140 22.39 -4.49 0.82
CA ASP A 140 22.91 -4.23 2.17
C ASP A 140 21.77 -4.18 3.20
N PHE A 141 20.65 -3.53 2.88
CA PHE A 141 19.49 -3.43 3.75
C PHE A 141 18.91 -4.80 4.11
N VAL A 142 18.70 -5.67 3.11
CA VAL A 142 18.21 -7.04 3.35
C VAL A 142 19.21 -7.85 4.18
N ARG A 143 20.52 -7.72 3.90
CA ARG A 143 21.58 -8.40 4.68
C ARG A 143 21.58 -7.96 6.15
N GLU A 144 21.48 -6.65 6.41
CA GLU A 144 21.58 -6.09 7.75
C GLU A 144 20.30 -6.29 8.58
N THR A 145 19.14 -6.32 7.91
CA THR A 145 17.83 -6.41 8.60
C THR A 145 17.27 -7.83 8.64
N GLN A 146 17.59 -8.69 7.67
CA GLN A 146 17.05 -10.04 7.52
C GLN A 146 15.51 -10.07 7.39
N LEU A 147 14.92 -9.01 6.79
CA LEU A 147 13.48 -8.91 6.54
C LEU A 147 12.98 -9.95 5.50
N ASP A 148 11.68 -10.20 5.48
CA ASP A 148 11.03 -11.16 4.58
C ASP A 148 10.60 -10.53 3.25
N ALA A 149 10.22 -9.26 3.29
CA ALA A 149 9.73 -8.52 2.12
C ALA A 149 10.27 -7.10 2.10
N LEU A 150 10.60 -6.61 0.91
CA LEU A 150 11.13 -5.28 0.68
C LEU A 150 10.21 -4.47 -0.23
N ALA A 151 9.61 -3.43 0.32
CA ALA A 151 8.94 -2.40 -0.45
C ALA A 151 9.97 -1.50 -1.13
N ILE A 152 9.86 -1.40 -2.44
CA ILE A 152 10.79 -0.66 -3.29
C ILE A 152 10.12 0.55 -3.91
N ALA A 153 10.81 1.69 -3.86
CA ALA A 153 10.42 2.91 -4.55
C ALA A 153 10.84 2.80 -6.02
N ILE A 154 9.88 2.87 -6.91
CA ILE A 154 10.07 2.70 -8.38
C ILE A 154 9.29 3.74 -9.20
N GLY A 155 8.88 4.84 -8.57
CA GLY A 155 8.19 5.95 -9.21
C GLY A 155 6.67 5.97 -9.02
N THR A 156 6.13 5.16 -8.11
CA THR A 156 4.71 5.18 -7.74
C THR A 156 4.46 6.08 -6.54
N SER A 157 3.26 6.67 -6.45
CA SER A 157 2.81 7.48 -5.31
C SER A 157 1.53 6.93 -4.70
N HIS A 158 1.35 7.13 -3.40
CA HIS A 158 0.10 6.82 -2.71
C HIS A 158 -1.07 7.71 -3.18
N GLY A 159 -2.27 7.43 -2.71
CA GLY A 159 -3.47 8.23 -2.97
C GLY A 159 -4.00 8.14 -4.40
N ALA A 160 -5.00 8.98 -4.70
CA ALA A 160 -5.66 9.01 -6.00
C ALA A 160 -4.98 9.95 -7.01
N TYR A 161 -4.19 10.91 -6.55
CA TYR A 161 -3.60 11.96 -7.40
C TYR A 161 -2.14 11.64 -7.72
N LYS A 162 -1.91 10.61 -8.57
CA LYS A 162 -0.57 10.08 -8.88
C LYS A 162 0.10 10.79 -10.06
N PHE A 163 -0.63 10.97 -11.16
CA PHE A 163 -0.14 11.59 -12.38
C PHE A 163 -1.10 12.67 -12.85
N THR A 164 -0.55 13.76 -13.40
CA THR A 164 -1.33 14.93 -13.84
C THR A 164 -1.86 14.78 -15.27
N ARG A 165 -1.33 13.83 -16.01
CA ARG A 165 -1.71 13.49 -17.40
C ARG A 165 -1.71 11.99 -17.59
N GLU A 166 -2.39 11.54 -18.64
CA GLU A 166 -2.39 10.12 -18.99
C GLU A 166 -0.95 9.64 -19.23
N PRO A 167 -0.52 8.59 -18.49
CA PRO A 167 0.82 8.07 -18.63
C PRO A 167 1.05 7.48 -20.03
N THR A 168 2.13 7.91 -20.67
CA THR A 168 2.61 7.37 -21.95
C THR A 168 4.00 6.79 -21.77
N GLY A 169 4.22 5.57 -22.24
CA GLY A 169 5.50 4.88 -22.09
C GLY A 169 5.66 4.23 -20.70
N GLU A 170 6.89 3.88 -20.37
CA GLU A 170 7.23 3.27 -19.09
C GLU A 170 7.27 4.33 -17.98
N ILE A 171 6.32 4.26 -17.06
CA ILE A 171 6.28 5.16 -15.90
C ILE A 171 6.93 4.53 -14.65
N LEU A 172 7.06 3.21 -14.63
CA LEU A 172 7.76 2.50 -13.57
C LEU A 172 9.22 2.23 -13.97
N SER A 173 10.12 2.32 -13.00
CA SER A 173 11.52 1.92 -13.21
C SER A 173 11.64 0.39 -13.19
N ILE A 174 11.17 -0.27 -14.26
CA ILE A 174 11.17 -1.74 -14.37
C ILE A 174 12.60 -2.31 -14.37
N ASP A 175 13.55 -1.60 -14.96
CA ASP A 175 14.95 -2.05 -14.92
C ASP A 175 15.50 -2.08 -13.50
N ARG A 176 15.06 -1.17 -12.64
CA ARG A 176 15.37 -1.19 -11.21
C ARG A 176 14.80 -2.43 -10.51
N VAL A 177 13.56 -2.82 -10.84
CA VAL A 177 12.94 -4.06 -10.34
C VAL A 177 13.75 -5.28 -10.75
N LYS A 178 14.14 -5.37 -12.04
CA LYS A 178 14.95 -6.48 -12.55
C LYS A 178 16.30 -6.57 -11.86
N GLU A 179 16.98 -5.43 -11.69
CA GLU A 179 18.30 -5.38 -11.07
C GLU A 179 18.25 -5.80 -9.59
N ILE A 180 17.30 -5.26 -8.83
CA ILE A 180 17.13 -5.64 -7.42
C ILE A 180 16.77 -7.12 -7.30
N HIS A 181 15.83 -7.61 -8.12
CA HIS A 181 15.43 -9.01 -8.05
C HIS A 181 16.56 -9.98 -8.45
N ALA A 182 17.38 -9.63 -9.42
CA ALA A 182 18.53 -10.44 -9.81
C ALA A 182 19.54 -10.61 -8.68
N ARG A 183 19.69 -9.59 -7.82
CA ARG A 183 20.59 -9.61 -6.66
C ARG A 183 19.94 -10.21 -5.41
N LEU A 184 18.62 -10.11 -5.29
CA LEU A 184 17.81 -10.56 -4.16
C LEU A 184 16.71 -11.54 -4.60
N PRO A 185 17.06 -12.70 -5.18
CA PRO A 185 16.09 -13.62 -5.77
C PRO A 185 15.14 -14.27 -4.74
N ASN A 186 15.55 -14.29 -3.47
CA ASN A 186 14.79 -14.91 -2.37
C ASN A 186 14.00 -13.89 -1.53
N THR A 187 14.16 -12.58 -1.78
CA THR A 187 13.42 -11.54 -1.08
C THR A 187 12.15 -11.19 -1.86
N HIS A 188 11.02 -11.12 -1.19
CA HIS A 188 9.76 -10.73 -1.81
C HIS A 188 9.74 -9.22 -2.05
N LEU A 189 9.72 -8.79 -3.31
CA LEU A 189 9.59 -7.38 -3.65
C LEU A 189 8.13 -6.94 -3.60
N VAL A 190 7.90 -5.73 -3.06
CA VAL A 190 6.58 -5.15 -2.86
C VAL A 190 6.47 -3.83 -3.59
N MET A 191 5.31 -3.57 -4.21
CA MET A 191 4.93 -2.30 -4.83
C MET A 191 3.84 -1.63 -4.02
N HIS A 192 4.12 -0.45 -3.49
CA HIS A 192 3.16 0.49 -2.95
C HIS A 192 2.68 1.50 -4.00
N GLY A 193 1.62 2.24 -3.70
CA GLY A 193 1.12 3.29 -4.59
C GLY A 193 0.67 2.82 -5.98
N SER A 194 0.26 1.57 -6.11
CA SER A 194 0.08 0.89 -7.41
C SER A 194 -1.34 0.90 -7.95
N SER A 195 -2.29 1.61 -7.33
CA SER A 195 -3.67 1.71 -7.82
C SER A 195 -3.72 2.27 -9.23
N SER A 196 -4.60 1.69 -10.06
CA SER A 196 -4.72 2.03 -11.48
C SER A 196 -5.60 3.24 -11.76
N VAL A 197 -6.38 3.69 -10.76
CA VAL A 197 -7.29 4.84 -10.84
C VAL A 197 -8.18 4.75 -12.08
N PRO A 198 -9.11 3.77 -12.14
CA PRO A 198 -9.95 3.55 -13.31
C PRO A 198 -10.78 4.79 -13.65
N GLN A 199 -10.65 5.28 -14.88
CA GLN A 199 -11.25 6.54 -15.30
C GLN A 199 -12.79 6.50 -15.31
N GLU A 200 -13.37 5.34 -15.50
CA GLU A 200 -14.82 5.12 -15.39
C GLU A 200 -15.37 5.46 -14.00
N PHE A 201 -14.65 5.14 -12.92
CA PHE A 201 -15.10 5.50 -11.56
C PHE A 201 -14.99 7.00 -11.31
N LEU A 202 -13.94 7.65 -11.81
CA LEU A 202 -13.84 9.12 -11.73
C LEU A 202 -14.95 9.82 -12.49
N ALA A 203 -15.27 9.35 -13.70
CA ALA A 203 -16.35 9.87 -14.51
C ALA A 203 -17.71 9.68 -13.82
N GLU A 204 -17.95 8.51 -13.23
CA GLU A 204 -19.17 8.20 -12.49
C GLU A 204 -19.29 9.07 -11.24
N ILE A 205 -18.23 9.22 -10.45
CA ILE A 205 -18.21 10.08 -9.27
C ILE A 205 -18.56 11.52 -9.64
N ARG A 206 -17.98 12.07 -10.72
CA ARG A 206 -18.28 13.43 -11.21
C ARG A 206 -19.71 13.55 -11.70
N LYS A 207 -20.20 12.57 -12.45
CA LYS A 207 -21.58 12.53 -12.97
C LYS A 207 -22.61 12.63 -11.83
N PHE A 208 -22.33 12.03 -10.69
CA PHE A 208 -23.24 12.00 -9.54
C PHE A 208 -22.83 12.98 -8.42
N GLY A 209 -22.29 14.14 -8.81
CA GLY A 209 -22.06 15.29 -7.93
C GLY A 209 -20.79 15.21 -7.08
N GLY A 210 -19.82 14.37 -7.45
CA GLY A 210 -18.51 14.37 -6.80
C GLY A 210 -17.54 15.31 -7.50
N GLU A 211 -16.67 15.93 -6.70
CA GLU A 211 -15.62 16.83 -7.18
C GLU A 211 -14.25 16.11 -7.10
N MET A 212 -13.91 15.41 -8.18
CA MET A 212 -12.58 14.80 -8.35
C MET A 212 -11.80 15.55 -9.42
N ARG A 213 -10.55 15.95 -9.11
CA ARG A 213 -9.64 16.50 -10.11
C ARG A 213 -9.28 15.43 -11.15
N GLU A 214 -8.83 15.86 -12.31
CA GLU A 214 -8.25 14.94 -13.29
C GLU A 214 -6.98 14.32 -12.72
N THR A 215 -6.88 13.01 -12.82
CA THR A 215 -5.75 12.25 -12.31
C THR A 215 -5.72 10.88 -12.97
N TYR A 216 -4.54 10.30 -13.02
CA TYR A 216 -4.29 9.00 -13.64
C TYR A 216 -3.49 8.12 -12.69
N GLY A 217 -3.69 6.82 -12.78
CA GLY A 217 -2.97 5.83 -11.98
C GLY A 217 -1.92 5.06 -12.75
N VAL A 218 -1.43 3.99 -12.15
CA VAL A 218 -0.43 3.11 -12.76
C VAL A 218 -1.12 2.18 -13.77
N PRO A 219 -0.69 2.14 -15.06
CA PRO A 219 -1.26 1.23 -16.02
C PRO A 219 -1.12 -0.24 -15.60
N VAL A 220 -2.20 -1.01 -15.69
CA VAL A 220 -2.22 -2.43 -15.31
C VAL A 220 -1.13 -3.23 -16.04
N LYS A 221 -0.82 -2.90 -17.29
CA LYS A 221 0.26 -3.54 -18.04
C LYS A 221 1.64 -3.36 -17.40
N GLU A 222 1.91 -2.21 -16.80
CA GLU A 222 3.18 -1.96 -16.10
C GLU A 222 3.24 -2.76 -14.80
N ILE A 223 2.13 -2.83 -14.04
CA ILE A 223 2.04 -3.69 -12.85
C ILE A 223 2.31 -5.15 -13.25
N GLN A 224 1.67 -5.65 -14.30
CA GLN A 224 1.89 -7.01 -14.81
C GLN A 224 3.35 -7.24 -15.23
N THR A 225 3.98 -6.23 -15.79
CA THR A 225 5.39 -6.29 -16.18
C THR A 225 6.29 -6.37 -14.95
N ALA A 226 6.04 -5.54 -13.92
CA ALA A 226 6.77 -5.60 -12.65
C ALA A 226 6.64 -6.99 -11.97
N ILE A 227 5.43 -7.57 -11.97
CA ILE A 227 5.17 -8.91 -11.44
C ILE A 227 6.01 -9.98 -12.18
N LYS A 228 6.12 -9.90 -13.51
CA LYS A 228 6.95 -10.82 -14.30
C LYS A 228 8.44 -10.70 -13.95
N HIS A 229 8.87 -9.55 -13.46
CA HIS A 229 10.26 -9.27 -13.16
C HIS A 229 10.62 -9.29 -11.67
N GLY A 230 9.77 -9.83 -10.81
CA GLY A 230 10.14 -10.12 -9.42
C GLY A 230 9.24 -9.57 -8.33
N VAL A 231 8.33 -8.65 -8.65
CA VAL A 231 7.33 -8.19 -7.68
C VAL A 231 6.41 -9.34 -7.29
N ARG A 232 6.16 -9.51 -5.99
CA ARG A 232 5.33 -10.58 -5.43
C ARG A 232 4.11 -10.06 -4.67
N LYS A 233 4.14 -8.80 -4.24
CA LYS A 233 3.03 -8.14 -3.56
C LYS A 233 2.77 -6.79 -4.22
N VAL A 234 1.49 -6.48 -4.46
CA VAL A 234 1.03 -5.20 -5.02
C VAL A 234 -0.06 -4.67 -4.09
N ASN A 235 0.16 -3.49 -3.54
CA ASN A 235 -0.81 -2.84 -2.66
C ASN A 235 -1.85 -2.09 -3.47
N VAL A 236 -3.14 -2.36 -3.22
CA VAL A 236 -4.28 -1.70 -3.87
C VAL A 236 -5.27 -1.25 -2.80
N ASP A 237 -5.58 0.03 -2.78
CA ASP A 237 -6.58 0.64 -1.90
C ASP A 237 -7.46 1.65 -2.66
N THR A 238 -6.85 2.63 -3.32
CA THR A 238 -7.56 3.72 -4.01
C THR A 238 -8.61 3.20 -5.00
N ASP A 239 -8.33 2.15 -5.76
CA ASP A 239 -9.27 1.60 -6.74
C ASP A 239 -10.53 1.07 -6.07
N ILE A 240 -10.41 0.44 -4.91
CA ILE A 240 -11.54 -0.04 -4.10
C ILE A 240 -12.35 1.15 -3.57
N ARG A 241 -11.68 2.17 -3.03
CA ARG A 241 -12.34 3.40 -2.55
C ARG A 241 -13.11 4.11 -3.66
N LEU A 242 -12.55 4.20 -4.86
CA LEU A 242 -13.20 4.81 -6.02
C LEU A 242 -14.43 4.01 -6.46
N ALA A 243 -14.32 2.69 -6.57
CA ALA A 243 -15.43 1.81 -6.93
C ALA A 243 -16.59 1.94 -5.94
N MET A 244 -16.30 1.89 -4.64
CA MET A 244 -17.31 2.06 -3.58
C MET A 244 -17.98 3.42 -3.65
N THR A 245 -17.18 4.50 -3.77
CA THR A 245 -17.68 5.87 -3.79
C THR A 245 -18.57 6.13 -5.02
N ALA A 246 -18.17 5.65 -6.19
CA ALA A 246 -18.94 5.75 -7.42
C ALA A 246 -20.29 5.05 -7.26
N ALA A 247 -20.30 3.81 -6.78
CA ALA A 247 -21.52 3.03 -6.58
C ALA A 247 -22.47 3.65 -5.55
N ILE A 248 -21.95 4.20 -4.44
CA ILE A 248 -22.76 4.87 -3.42
C ILE A 248 -23.41 6.14 -4.01
N ARG A 249 -22.61 6.99 -4.68
CA ARG A 249 -23.11 8.23 -5.26
C ARG A 249 -24.19 7.98 -6.29
N ARG A 250 -23.96 7.05 -7.22
CA ARG A 250 -24.97 6.62 -8.20
C ARG A 250 -26.24 6.15 -7.50
N PHE A 251 -26.12 5.23 -6.54
CA PHE A 251 -27.26 4.66 -5.85
C PHE A 251 -28.11 5.73 -5.15
N ILE A 252 -27.50 6.66 -4.41
CA ILE A 252 -28.19 7.72 -3.70
C ILE A 252 -28.89 8.68 -4.69
N PHE A 253 -28.23 8.99 -5.81
CA PHE A 253 -28.81 9.85 -6.84
C PHE A 253 -30.03 9.21 -7.52
N GLU A 254 -29.94 7.92 -7.82
CA GLU A 254 -31.03 7.16 -8.46
C GLU A 254 -32.18 6.82 -7.50
N ASN A 255 -31.93 6.84 -6.19
CA ASN A 255 -32.90 6.50 -5.15
C ASN A 255 -32.97 7.60 -4.07
N PRO A 256 -33.48 8.81 -4.40
CA PRO A 256 -33.38 9.96 -3.51
C PRO A 256 -34.20 9.86 -2.22
N SER A 257 -35.14 8.92 -2.14
CA SER A 257 -35.93 8.65 -0.91
C SER A 257 -35.28 7.57 -0.01
N GLU A 258 -34.22 6.95 -0.47
CA GLU A 258 -33.54 5.89 0.32
C GLU A 258 -32.70 6.51 1.44
N PHE A 259 -32.93 6.05 2.66
CA PHE A 259 -32.22 6.54 3.84
C PHE A 259 -31.49 5.41 4.60
N ASP A 260 -31.75 4.14 4.26
CA ASP A 260 -31.11 3.01 4.94
C ASP A 260 -29.69 2.80 4.40
N PRO A 261 -28.66 2.98 5.26
CA PRO A 261 -27.28 2.79 4.83
C PRO A 261 -26.99 1.38 4.31
N ARG A 262 -27.73 0.35 4.73
CA ARG A 262 -27.58 -1.02 4.24
C ARG A 262 -27.82 -1.13 2.73
N ALA A 263 -28.70 -0.29 2.18
CA ALA A 263 -29.03 -0.30 0.76
C ALA A 263 -27.85 0.21 -0.09
N PHE A 264 -27.30 1.39 0.21
CA PHE A 264 -26.18 1.94 -0.56
C PHE A 264 -24.84 1.26 -0.24
N MET A 265 -24.62 0.75 0.98
CA MET A 265 -23.45 -0.09 1.30
C MET A 265 -23.50 -1.44 0.60
N LYS A 266 -24.69 -1.99 0.31
CA LYS A 266 -24.85 -3.17 -0.54
C LYS A 266 -24.41 -2.90 -1.99
N ALA A 267 -24.70 -1.69 -2.51
CA ALA A 267 -24.23 -1.27 -3.83
C ALA A 267 -22.69 -1.16 -3.85
N ALA A 268 -22.09 -0.51 -2.84
CA ALA A 268 -20.63 -0.43 -2.68
C ALA A 268 -19.99 -1.81 -2.68
N ARG A 269 -20.44 -2.73 -1.82
CA ARG A 269 -19.92 -4.09 -1.72
C ARG A 269 -20.01 -4.90 -3.01
N LYS A 270 -20.97 -4.59 -3.89
CA LYS A 270 -21.07 -5.23 -5.21
C LYS A 270 -20.06 -4.69 -6.21
N ALA A 271 -19.67 -3.43 -6.08
CA ALA A 271 -18.74 -2.77 -6.97
C ALA A 271 -17.28 -3.18 -6.73
N GLU A 272 -16.97 -3.79 -5.57
CA GLU A 272 -15.64 -4.32 -5.25
C GLU A 272 -15.32 -5.66 -5.95
N LYS A 273 -16.30 -6.28 -6.60
CA LYS A 273 -16.18 -7.57 -7.31
C LYS A 273 -15.82 -7.39 -8.77
#